data_75eecf786e404cb2057e170bbb65796c
#
_entry.id   75eecf786e404cb2057e170bbb65796c
#
_cell.length_a   1.000
_cell.length_b   1.000
_cell.length_c   1.000
_cell.angle_alpha   90.00
_cell.angle_beta   90.00
_cell.angle_gamma   90.00
#
_symmetry.space_group_name_H-M   'P 1'
#
loop_
_entity.id
_entity.type
_entity.pdbx_description
1 polymer ?
#
loop_
_entity_poly.entity_id
_entity_poly.type
_entity_poly.pdbx_seq_one_letter_code
_entity_poly.pdbx_strand_id
1 'polypeptide(L)'
;MSTPLIEIKNLSAGYDSRTVLRNVNLTVYDRDFLGIIGPNGGGKTTLIKCILGLLKPLSGEISFTSSRTAGNLQLTMGYLPQYNSIDRKFPITVEEVILSGLSSKKSLISRFTKEHKEKAHQVIVRMGLEGLEERAIGALSGGQLQRALLGRAIISDPSVLILDEPSTYIDKRFEARLYELLAEINK
;
A
#
# COMPACT_ATOMS: atom_id res chain seq x y z
N MET A 1 16.09 2.60 -22.89
CA MET A 1 16.12 3.22 -21.55
C MET A 1 14.77 2.93 -20.92
N SER A 2 14.74 2.38 -19.72
CA SER A 2 13.49 2.11 -19.00
C SER A 2 12.84 3.45 -18.61
N THR A 3 11.53 3.58 -18.86
CA THR A 3 10.77 4.77 -18.46
C THR A 3 10.51 4.71 -16.96
N PRO A 4 10.79 5.79 -16.19
CA PRO A 4 10.51 5.80 -14.77
C PRO A 4 9.00 5.72 -14.48
N LEU A 5 8.59 4.95 -13.47
CA LEU A 5 7.22 4.91 -12.97
C LEU A 5 6.92 6.10 -12.05
N ILE A 6 7.88 6.44 -11.19
CA ILE A 6 7.79 7.57 -10.27
C ILE A 6 9.08 8.36 -10.37
N GLU A 7 8.99 9.65 -10.57
CA GLU A 7 10.12 10.58 -10.54
C GLU A 7 9.85 11.71 -9.56
N ILE A 8 10.76 11.89 -8.61
CA ILE A 8 10.71 12.93 -7.57
C ILE A 8 11.88 13.87 -7.79
N LYS A 9 11.60 15.17 -7.93
CA LYS A 9 12.61 16.22 -8.16
C LYS A 9 12.52 17.30 -7.11
N ASN A 10 13.63 17.54 -6.41
CA ASN A 10 13.82 18.63 -5.45
C ASN A 10 12.70 18.72 -4.40
N LEU A 11 12.15 17.58 -3.99
CA LEU A 11 10.99 17.50 -3.10
C LEU A 11 11.36 17.98 -1.70
N SER A 12 10.64 18.96 -1.20
CA SER A 12 10.66 19.35 0.21
C SER A 12 9.24 19.24 0.77
N ALA A 13 9.11 18.66 1.95
CA ALA A 13 7.81 18.43 2.58
C ALA A 13 7.91 18.48 4.11
N GLY A 14 6.78 18.74 4.76
CA GLY A 14 6.70 18.81 6.21
C GLY A 14 5.31 19.10 6.70
N TYR A 15 5.20 19.38 7.99
CA TYR A 15 3.94 19.66 8.67
C TYR A 15 4.03 21.05 9.32
N ASP A 16 3.01 21.86 9.15
CA ASP A 16 2.94 23.23 9.64
C ASP A 16 4.19 24.06 9.26
N SER A 17 4.96 24.51 10.24
CA SER A 17 6.18 25.29 10.04
C SER A 17 7.47 24.45 9.99
N ARG A 18 7.37 23.12 10.17
CA ARG A 18 8.54 22.22 10.27
C ARG A 18 8.76 21.45 8.97
N THR A 19 9.83 21.77 8.26
CA THR A 19 10.29 20.97 7.12
C THR A 19 10.93 19.67 7.61
N VAL A 20 10.43 18.54 7.12
CA VAL A 20 10.92 17.17 7.46
C VAL A 20 11.80 16.63 6.35
N LEU A 21 11.39 16.80 5.09
CA LEU A 21 12.15 16.41 3.91
C LEU A 21 12.68 17.64 3.20
N ARG A 22 13.94 17.59 2.74
CA ARG A 22 14.58 18.70 2.03
C ARG A 22 15.26 18.18 0.78
N ASN A 23 14.90 18.75 -0.36
CA ASN A 23 15.55 18.50 -1.66
C ASN A 23 15.74 17.02 -2.00
N VAL A 24 14.70 16.21 -1.77
CA VAL A 24 14.73 14.78 -2.07
C VAL A 24 14.58 14.56 -3.57
N ASN A 25 15.48 13.76 -4.14
CA ASN A 25 15.43 13.31 -5.52
C ASN A 25 15.42 11.78 -5.51
N LEU A 26 14.46 11.17 -6.25
CA LEU A 26 14.29 9.73 -6.32
C LEU A 26 13.65 9.35 -7.65
N THR A 27 14.13 8.29 -8.27
CA THR A 27 13.52 7.71 -9.45
C THR A 27 13.24 6.23 -9.18
N VAL A 28 12.03 5.78 -9.49
CA VAL A 28 11.60 4.38 -9.37
C VAL A 28 11.20 3.88 -10.74
N TYR A 29 11.78 2.77 -11.17
CA TYR A 29 11.50 2.13 -12.43
C TYR A 29 10.57 0.92 -12.27
N ASP A 30 10.08 0.42 -13.39
CA ASP A 30 9.31 -0.83 -13.41
C ASP A 30 10.16 -1.98 -12.84
N ARG A 31 9.54 -2.81 -11.98
CA ARG A 31 10.16 -3.93 -11.27
C ARG A 31 11.28 -3.57 -10.28
N ASP A 32 11.44 -2.30 -9.92
CA ASP A 32 12.34 -1.95 -8.82
C ASP A 32 11.84 -2.51 -7.49
N PHE A 33 12.76 -2.99 -6.68
CA PHE A 33 12.54 -3.32 -5.27
C PHE A 33 13.36 -2.35 -4.42
N LEU A 34 12.71 -1.28 -3.97
CA LEU A 34 13.37 -0.17 -3.29
C LEU A 34 13.16 -0.21 -1.78
N GLY A 35 14.23 -0.24 -1.00
CA GLY A 35 14.21 -0.10 0.45
C GLY A 35 14.59 1.32 0.89
N ILE A 36 13.69 2.00 1.64
CA ILE A 36 13.97 3.30 2.24
C ILE A 36 14.36 3.09 3.70
N ILE A 37 15.63 3.36 4.02
CA ILE A 37 16.22 3.11 5.34
C ILE A 37 16.53 4.46 6.01
N GLY A 38 16.33 4.52 7.33
CA GLY A 38 16.65 5.71 8.11
C GLY A 38 16.07 5.65 9.52
N PRO A 39 16.46 6.56 10.41
CA PRO A 39 15.99 6.60 11.79
C PRO A 39 14.47 6.86 11.89
N ASN A 40 13.89 6.56 13.05
CA ASN A 40 12.53 6.94 13.35
C ASN A 40 12.42 8.47 13.39
N GLY A 41 11.36 9.02 12.77
CA GLY A 41 11.23 10.46 12.55
C GLY A 41 12.06 11.01 11.39
N GLY A 42 12.84 10.20 10.66
CA GLY A 42 13.67 10.61 9.52
C GLY A 42 12.90 10.95 8.23
N GLY A 43 11.56 10.99 8.27
CA GLY A 43 10.75 11.43 7.13
C GLY A 43 10.29 10.31 6.18
N LYS A 44 10.57 9.03 6.47
CA LYS A 44 10.15 7.90 5.60
C LYS A 44 8.65 7.92 5.30
N THR A 45 7.82 7.94 6.33
CA THR A 45 6.35 8.02 6.20
C THR A 45 5.90 9.35 5.56
N THR A 46 6.64 10.45 5.77
CA THR A 46 6.36 11.74 5.11
C THR A 46 6.55 11.63 3.60
N LEU A 47 7.63 10.98 3.15
CA LEU A 47 7.88 10.72 1.72
C LEU A 47 6.77 9.84 1.13
N ILE A 48 6.42 8.74 1.80
CA ILE A 48 5.34 7.85 1.40
C ILE A 48 4.01 8.64 1.25
N LYS A 49 3.67 9.49 2.22
CA LYS A 49 2.46 10.32 2.16
C LYS A 49 2.47 11.29 0.99
N CYS A 50 3.62 11.87 0.63
CA CYS A 50 3.75 12.70 -0.56
C CYS A 50 3.53 11.89 -1.84
N ILE A 51 4.13 10.71 -1.96
CA ILE A 51 3.94 9.82 -3.12
C ILE A 51 2.47 9.41 -3.26
N LEU A 52 1.79 9.11 -2.16
CA LEU A 52 0.37 8.75 -2.14
C LEU A 52 -0.59 9.95 -2.34
N GLY A 53 -0.07 11.17 -2.44
CA GLY A 53 -0.90 12.38 -2.53
C GLY A 53 -1.64 12.74 -1.24
N LEU A 54 -1.30 12.11 -0.11
CA LEU A 54 -1.88 12.36 1.21
C LEU A 54 -1.26 13.57 1.93
N LEU A 55 -0.10 14.02 1.45
CA LEU A 55 0.58 15.23 1.93
C LEU A 55 1.07 16.03 0.72
N LYS A 56 0.66 17.30 0.64
CA LYS A 56 1.14 18.21 -0.41
C LYS A 56 2.58 18.64 -0.14
N PRO A 57 3.50 18.52 -1.11
CA PRO A 57 4.84 19.05 -0.99
C PRO A 57 4.86 20.56 -0.75
N LEU A 58 5.88 21.03 -0.02
CA LEU A 58 6.18 22.46 0.13
C LEU A 58 6.85 23.02 -1.13
N SER A 59 7.72 22.21 -1.77
CA SER A 59 8.38 22.52 -3.05
C SER A 59 8.80 21.25 -3.75
N GLY A 60 9.20 21.35 -5.03
CA GLY A 60 9.54 20.23 -5.88
C GLY A 60 8.30 19.57 -6.49
N GLU A 61 8.51 18.49 -7.20
CA GLU A 61 7.45 17.80 -7.94
C GLU A 61 7.58 16.28 -7.83
N ILE A 62 6.43 15.59 -7.95
CA ILE A 62 6.34 14.14 -8.11
C ILE A 62 5.58 13.89 -9.40
N SER A 63 6.22 13.22 -10.34
CA SER A 63 5.60 12.80 -11.59
C SER A 63 5.43 11.29 -11.65
N PHE A 64 4.34 10.86 -12.26
CA PHE A 64 3.97 9.45 -12.40
C PHE A 64 3.80 9.14 -13.88
N THR A 65 4.45 8.07 -14.34
CA THR A 65 4.35 7.63 -15.71
C THR A 65 3.75 6.22 -15.74
N SER A 66 2.69 6.03 -16.48
CA SER A 66 2.15 4.69 -16.70
C SER A 66 2.94 4.00 -17.81
N SER A 67 3.65 2.92 -17.50
CA SER A 67 4.46 2.17 -18.47
C SER A 67 3.63 1.24 -19.37
N ARG A 68 2.33 1.06 -19.12
CA ARG A 68 1.48 0.16 -19.93
C ARG A 68 0.82 0.90 -21.07
N THR A 69 1.31 0.58 -22.27
CA THR A 69 0.86 0.99 -23.60
C THR A 69 -0.68 0.98 -23.74
N ALA A 70 -1.21 2.05 -24.35
CA ALA A 70 -2.55 2.19 -24.90
C ALA A 70 -3.72 2.24 -23.90
N GLY A 71 -4.11 3.44 -23.58
CA GLY A 71 -5.35 3.79 -22.89
C GLY A 71 -5.12 4.27 -21.46
N ASN A 72 -5.67 5.39 -21.10
CA ASN A 72 -5.67 6.09 -19.78
C ASN A 72 -5.55 5.19 -18.52
N LEU A 73 -4.46 4.46 -18.36
CA LEU A 73 -4.22 3.64 -17.19
C LEU A 73 -3.46 4.47 -16.16
N GLN A 74 -4.22 5.07 -15.28
CA GLN A 74 -3.73 5.71 -14.07
C GLN A 74 -2.89 4.71 -13.27
N LEU A 75 -1.69 5.10 -12.85
CA LEU A 75 -0.85 4.29 -11.97
C LEU A 75 -1.64 3.90 -10.71
N THR A 76 -1.82 2.60 -10.48
CA THR A 76 -2.53 2.11 -9.30
C THR A 76 -1.53 1.80 -8.20
N MET A 77 -1.80 2.32 -6.99
CA MET A 77 -0.94 2.11 -5.83
C MET A 77 -1.65 1.29 -4.76
N GLY A 78 -0.98 0.24 -4.29
CA GLY A 78 -1.36 -0.47 -3.07
C GLY A 78 -0.57 0.09 -1.89
N TYR A 79 -1.22 0.30 -0.76
CA TYR A 79 -0.56 0.84 0.43
C TYR A 79 -0.88 0.02 1.68
N LEU A 80 0.18 -0.47 2.31
CA LEU A 80 0.15 -1.04 3.66
C LEU A 80 0.63 0.04 4.63
N PRO A 81 -0.26 0.65 5.43
CA PRO A 81 0.11 1.66 6.41
C PRO A 81 0.78 1.04 7.63
N GLN A 82 1.50 1.86 8.38
CA GLN A 82 2.01 1.48 9.69
C GLN A 82 0.87 1.01 10.60
N TYR A 83 1.08 -0.10 11.32
CA TYR A 83 0.06 -0.75 12.15
C TYR A 83 -0.67 0.18 13.12
N ASN A 84 0.05 1.08 13.78
CA ASN A 84 -0.50 1.98 14.80
C ASN A 84 -1.47 3.05 14.23
N SER A 85 -1.58 3.18 12.92
CA SER A 85 -2.47 4.15 12.26
C SER A 85 -3.90 3.64 12.08
N ILE A 86 -4.18 2.38 12.43
CA ILE A 86 -5.47 1.73 12.19
C ILE A 86 -6.36 1.79 13.42
N ASP A 87 -7.56 2.35 13.27
CA ASP A 87 -8.58 2.31 14.31
C ASP A 87 -9.23 0.92 14.38
N ARG A 88 -8.84 0.15 15.38
CA ARG A 88 -9.35 -1.21 15.63
C ARG A 88 -10.79 -1.26 16.17
N LYS A 89 -11.34 -0.12 16.59
CA LYS A 89 -12.72 -0.04 17.08
C LYS A 89 -13.73 0.08 15.92
N PHE A 90 -13.25 0.37 14.72
CA PHE A 90 -14.12 0.46 13.56
C PHE A 90 -14.72 -0.92 13.23
N PRO A 91 -16.07 -1.06 13.17
CA PRO A 91 -16.75 -2.34 13.04
C PRO A 91 -16.76 -2.82 11.57
N ILE A 92 -15.58 -3.14 11.03
CA ILE A 92 -15.39 -3.64 9.68
C ILE A 92 -14.81 -5.06 9.74
N THR A 93 -15.27 -5.94 8.85
CA THR A 93 -14.81 -7.34 8.76
C THR A 93 -13.54 -7.48 7.94
N VAL A 94 -12.89 -8.66 7.99
CA VAL A 94 -11.73 -9.00 7.16
C VAL A 94 -12.09 -8.90 5.67
N GLU A 95 -13.24 -9.47 5.24
CA GLU A 95 -13.68 -9.40 3.84
C GLU A 95 -13.86 -7.95 3.40
N GLU A 96 -14.56 -7.14 4.20
CA GLU A 96 -14.81 -5.74 3.87
C GLU A 96 -13.53 -4.90 3.80
N VAL A 97 -12.57 -5.13 4.71
CA VAL A 97 -11.26 -4.46 4.64
C VAL A 97 -10.56 -4.79 3.34
N ILE A 98 -10.50 -6.07 2.96
CA ILE A 98 -9.83 -6.48 1.73
C ILE A 98 -10.56 -5.90 0.52
N LEU A 99 -11.89 -6.01 0.46
CA LEU A 99 -12.72 -5.44 -0.62
C LEU A 99 -12.53 -3.93 -0.76
N SER A 100 -12.28 -3.21 0.34
CA SER A 100 -12.04 -1.76 0.30
C SER A 100 -10.85 -1.36 -0.58
N GLY A 101 -9.89 -2.27 -0.79
CA GLY A 101 -8.76 -2.07 -1.71
C GLY A 101 -9.18 -1.93 -3.19
N LEU A 102 -10.40 -2.31 -3.54
CA LEU A 102 -10.97 -2.13 -4.90
C LEU A 102 -11.70 -0.79 -5.07
N SER A 103 -11.87 -0.01 -4.00
CA SER A 103 -12.71 1.21 -4.02
C SER A 103 -12.21 2.29 -4.98
N SER A 104 -10.90 2.37 -5.25
CA SER A 104 -10.33 3.33 -6.20
C SER A 104 -10.78 3.11 -7.65
N LYS A 105 -11.26 1.90 -7.97
CA LYS A 105 -11.74 1.52 -9.32
C LYS A 105 -13.27 1.60 -9.44
N LYS A 106 -13.99 2.06 -8.40
CA LYS A 106 -15.45 2.04 -8.33
C LYS A 106 -16.07 3.42 -8.15
N SER A 107 -17.29 3.59 -8.65
CA SER A 107 -18.18 4.68 -8.22
C SER A 107 -18.55 4.48 -6.74
N LEU A 108 -18.58 5.56 -5.95
CA LEU A 108 -18.89 5.57 -4.52
C LEU A 108 -20.22 4.89 -4.14
N ILE A 109 -21.12 4.66 -5.11
CA ILE A 109 -22.46 4.12 -4.90
C ILE A 109 -22.59 2.65 -5.35
N SER A 110 -21.57 2.06 -6.00
CA SER A 110 -21.68 0.71 -6.54
C SER A 110 -21.40 -0.38 -5.49
N ARG A 111 -22.30 -1.37 -5.39
CA ARG A 111 -22.09 -2.56 -4.54
C ARG A 111 -20.98 -3.43 -5.09
N PHE A 112 -20.30 -4.19 -4.22
CA PHE A 112 -19.34 -5.20 -4.65
C PHE A 112 -20.05 -6.35 -5.38
N THR A 113 -19.55 -6.71 -6.57
CA THR A 113 -20.09 -7.79 -7.39
C THR A 113 -19.65 -9.15 -6.84
N LYS A 114 -20.26 -10.23 -7.37
CA LYS A 114 -19.83 -11.59 -7.05
C LYS A 114 -18.36 -11.84 -7.39
N GLU A 115 -17.90 -11.29 -8.52
CA GLU A 115 -16.50 -11.37 -8.96
C GLU A 115 -15.54 -10.69 -7.96
N HIS A 116 -15.93 -9.52 -7.44
CA HIS A 116 -15.11 -8.85 -6.40
C HIS A 116 -15.02 -9.67 -5.12
N LYS A 117 -16.09 -10.32 -4.71
CA LYS A 117 -16.10 -11.20 -3.53
C LYS A 117 -15.25 -12.45 -3.74
N GLU A 118 -15.32 -13.03 -4.92
CA GLU A 118 -14.47 -14.17 -5.29
C GLU A 118 -12.98 -13.78 -5.26
N LYS A 119 -12.64 -12.62 -5.81
CA LYS A 119 -11.27 -12.10 -5.74
C LYS A 119 -10.83 -11.83 -4.30
N ALA A 120 -11.72 -11.31 -3.46
CA ALA A 120 -11.41 -11.10 -2.04
C ALA A 120 -11.18 -12.43 -1.32
N HIS A 121 -11.98 -13.47 -1.61
CA HIS A 121 -11.80 -14.78 -1.04
C HIS A 121 -10.43 -15.39 -1.42
N GLN A 122 -10.03 -15.32 -2.69
CA GLN A 122 -8.70 -15.78 -3.13
C GLN A 122 -7.57 -15.05 -2.38
N VAL A 123 -7.72 -13.74 -2.15
CA VAL A 123 -6.75 -12.96 -1.37
C VAL A 123 -6.76 -13.39 0.10
N ILE A 124 -7.93 -13.64 0.70
CA ILE A 124 -8.06 -14.14 2.07
C ILE A 124 -7.29 -15.46 2.25
N VAL A 125 -7.50 -16.41 1.34
CA VAL A 125 -6.78 -17.70 1.31
C VAL A 125 -5.26 -17.45 1.20
N ARG A 126 -4.85 -16.60 0.25
CA ARG A 126 -3.43 -16.28 0.05
C ARG A 126 -2.78 -15.65 1.29
N MET A 127 -3.55 -14.89 2.08
CA MET A 127 -3.10 -14.27 3.34
C MET A 127 -3.19 -15.24 4.54
N GLY A 128 -3.72 -16.46 4.39
CA GLY A 128 -3.92 -17.42 5.47
C GLY A 128 -4.90 -16.89 6.53
N LEU A 129 -6.03 -16.33 6.06
CA LEU A 129 -7.10 -15.76 6.88
C LEU A 129 -8.43 -16.50 6.67
N GLU A 130 -8.39 -17.70 6.11
CA GLU A 130 -9.57 -18.55 5.90
C GLU A 130 -10.31 -18.80 7.22
N GLY A 131 -11.64 -18.71 7.17
CA GLY A 131 -12.52 -18.83 8.34
C GLY A 131 -12.57 -17.58 9.22
N LEU A 132 -11.92 -16.48 8.81
CA LEU A 132 -11.94 -15.18 9.51
C LEU A 132 -12.67 -14.10 8.72
N GLU A 133 -13.30 -14.41 7.60
CA GLU A 133 -13.92 -13.49 6.65
C GLU A 133 -14.84 -12.47 7.34
N GLU A 134 -15.76 -12.97 8.17
CA GLU A 134 -16.77 -12.18 8.89
C GLU A 134 -16.24 -11.63 10.23
N ARG A 135 -15.00 -11.93 10.59
CA ARG A 135 -14.45 -11.47 11.87
C ARG A 135 -14.09 -10.00 11.80
N ALA A 136 -14.52 -9.24 12.82
CA ALA A 136 -14.15 -7.83 12.93
C ALA A 136 -12.64 -7.67 13.10
N ILE A 137 -12.04 -6.67 12.44
CA ILE A 137 -10.59 -6.41 12.49
C ILE A 137 -10.09 -6.14 13.91
N GLY A 138 -10.92 -5.59 14.77
CA GLY A 138 -10.61 -5.38 16.19
C GLY A 138 -10.35 -6.65 16.98
N ALA A 139 -10.93 -7.79 16.55
CA ALA A 139 -10.79 -9.09 17.20
C ALA A 139 -9.61 -9.91 16.64
N LEU A 140 -8.85 -9.38 15.69
CA LEU A 140 -7.69 -10.03 15.10
C LEU A 140 -6.45 -9.88 15.97
N SER A 141 -5.54 -10.88 15.91
CA SER A 141 -4.18 -10.68 16.39
C SER A 141 -3.44 -9.64 15.55
N GLY A 142 -2.33 -9.09 16.05
CA GLY A 142 -1.52 -8.13 15.29
C GLY A 142 -1.11 -8.64 13.91
N GLY A 143 -0.60 -9.88 13.84
CA GLY A 143 -0.20 -10.49 12.58
C GLY A 143 -1.38 -10.78 11.63
N GLN A 144 -2.57 -11.18 12.17
CA GLN A 144 -3.77 -11.36 11.35
C GLN A 144 -4.25 -10.03 10.75
N LEU A 145 -4.27 -8.96 11.54
CA LEU A 145 -4.64 -7.63 11.06
C LEU A 145 -3.67 -7.16 9.97
N GLN A 146 -2.38 -7.32 10.17
CA GLN A 146 -1.38 -6.92 9.18
C GLN A 146 -1.52 -7.69 7.86
N ARG A 147 -1.85 -9.00 7.92
CA ARG A 147 -2.17 -9.81 6.75
C ARG A 147 -3.43 -9.35 6.04
N ALA A 148 -4.48 -8.96 6.77
CA ALA A 148 -5.69 -8.40 6.18
C ALA A 148 -5.43 -7.06 5.47
N LEU A 149 -4.61 -6.19 6.06
CA LEU A 149 -4.22 -4.91 5.46
C LEU A 149 -3.31 -5.10 4.24
N LEU A 150 -2.43 -6.10 4.25
CA LEU A 150 -1.64 -6.46 3.08
C LEU A 150 -2.56 -6.99 1.96
N GLY A 151 -3.53 -7.84 2.28
CA GLY A 151 -4.55 -8.30 1.34
C GLY A 151 -5.30 -7.13 0.70
N ARG A 152 -5.69 -6.12 1.50
CA ARG A 152 -6.27 -4.88 1.00
C ARG A 152 -5.36 -4.15 0.01
N ALA A 153 -4.06 -4.10 0.30
CA ALA A 153 -3.11 -3.38 -0.54
C ALA A 153 -2.90 -4.04 -1.91
N ILE A 154 -3.00 -5.38 -1.99
CA ILE A 154 -2.72 -6.14 -3.22
C ILE A 154 -3.95 -6.51 -4.05
N ILE A 155 -5.17 -6.48 -3.51
CA ILE A 155 -6.38 -6.98 -4.20
C ILE A 155 -6.65 -6.26 -5.53
N SER A 156 -6.22 -5.01 -5.68
CA SER A 156 -6.41 -4.23 -6.91
C SER A 156 -5.38 -4.54 -8.00
N ASP A 157 -4.45 -5.47 -7.79
CA ASP A 157 -3.26 -5.72 -8.64
C ASP A 157 -2.55 -4.39 -8.95
N PRO A 158 -1.99 -3.72 -7.92
CA PRO A 158 -1.40 -2.41 -8.08
C PRO A 158 -0.13 -2.45 -8.91
N SER A 159 0.14 -1.37 -9.66
CA SER A 159 1.40 -1.19 -10.39
C SER A 159 2.56 -0.86 -9.45
N VAL A 160 2.28 -0.26 -8.31
CA VAL A 160 3.25 0.05 -7.25
C VAL A 160 2.68 -0.38 -5.91
N LEU A 161 3.46 -1.14 -5.14
CA LEU A 161 3.11 -1.53 -3.78
C LEU A 161 4.04 -0.80 -2.79
N ILE A 162 3.45 -0.05 -1.89
CA ILE A 162 4.15 0.72 -0.85
C ILE A 162 3.86 0.08 0.51
N LEU A 163 4.92 -0.27 1.23
CA LEU A 163 4.83 -0.91 2.55
C LEU A 163 5.54 -0.03 3.58
N ASP A 164 4.82 0.41 4.60
CA ASP A 164 5.38 1.19 5.71
C ASP A 164 5.54 0.29 6.95
N GLU A 165 6.78 -0.12 7.25
CA GLU A 165 7.15 -1.05 8.33
C GLU A 165 6.39 -2.40 8.27
N PRO A 166 6.50 -3.17 7.17
CA PRO A 166 5.66 -4.35 6.93
C PRO A 166 5.91 -5.52 7.87
N SER A 167 7.07 -5.61 8.51
CA SER A 167 7.45 -6.73 9.39
C SER A 167 7.08 -6.53 10.87
N THR A 168 6.57 -5.36 11.25
CA THR A 168 6.13 -5.08 12.62
C THR A 168 4.93 -5.97 12.97
N TYR A 169 4.99 -6.82 13.99
CA TYR A 169 3.94 -7.76 14.41
C TYR A 169 3.74 -9.02 13.54
N ILE A 170 4.54 -9.24 12.51
CA ILE A 170 4.52 -10.47 11.71
C ILE A 170 5.45 -11.51 12.34
N ASP A 171 4.97 -12.75 12.45
CA ASP A 171 5.84 -13.86 12.86
C ASP A 171 6.85 -14.21 11.76
N LYS A 172 7.98 -14.85 12.16
CA LYS A 172 9.07 -15.18 11.23
C LYS A 172 8.64 -16.08 10.05
N ARG A 173 7.61 -16.93 10.24
CA ARG A 173 7.12 -17.81 9.17
C ARG A 173 6.39 -17.02 8.10
N PHE A 174 5.56 -16.07 8.53
CA PHE A 174 4.86 -15.20 7.59
C PHE A 174 5.79 -14.16 6.98
N GLU A 175 6.82 -13.69 7.70
CA GLU A 175 7.83 -12.77 7.16
C GLU A 175 8.54 -13.39 5.94
N ALA A 176 8.98 -14.65 6.02
CA ALA A 176 9.55 -15.35 4.87
C ALA A 176 8.56 -15.43 3.69
N ARG A 177 7.29 -15.81 3.98
CA ARG A 177 6.23 -15.88 2.98
C ARG A 177 5.87 -14.52 2.39
N LEU A 178 6.00 -13.45 3.16
CA LEU A 178 5.81 -12.07 2.68
C LEU A 178 6.84 -11.73 1.59
N TYR A 179 8.11 -12.04 1.80
CA TYR A 179 9.14 -11.78 0.78
C TYR A 179 8.94 -12.63 -0.48
N GLU A 180 8.53 -13.88 -0.35
CA GLU A 180 8.15 -14.72 -1.50
C GLU A 180 6.99 -14.09 -2.27
N LEU A 181 5.94 -13.66 -1.57
CA LEU A 181 4.79 -12.98 -2.14
C LEU A 181 5.18 -11.69 -2.88
N LEU A 182 6.04 -10.87 -2.28
CA LEU A 182 6.53 -9.64 -2.90
C LEU A 182 7.35 -9.93 -4.17
N ALA A 183 8.17 -10.98 -4.14
CA ALA A 183 8.93 -11.42 -5.30
C ALA A 183 8.03 -11.96 -6.43
N GLU A 184 6.89 -12.61 -6.09
CA GLU A 184 5.90 -13.04 -7.08
C GLU A 184 5.16 -11.86 -7.73
N ILE A 185 4.80 -10.83 -6.93
CA ILE A 185 4.10 -9.63 -7.42
C ILE A 185 5.01 -8.79 -8.32
N ASN A 186 6.32 -8.84 -8.10
CA ASN A 186 7.31 -8.06 -8.84
C ASN A 186 7.80 -8.72 -10.15
N LYS A 187 7.25 -9.87 -10.53
CA LYS A 187 7.56 -10.55 -11.81
C LYS A 187 6.69 -10.03 -12.96
#